data_b1e1ef162b69e595747deb4f3559685f
#
_entry.id   b1e1ef162b69e595747deb4f3559685f
#
_cell.length_a   1.000
_cell.length_b   1.000
_cell.length_c   1.000
_cell.angle_alpha   90.00
_cell.angle_beta   90.00
_cell.angle_gamma   90.00
#
_symmetry.space_group_name_H-M   'P 1'
#
loop_
_entity.id
_entity.type
_entity.pdbx_description
1 polymer ?
#
loop_
_entity_poly.entity_id
_entity_poly.type
_entity_poly.pdbx_seq_one_letter_code
_entity_poly.pdbx_strand_id
1 'polypeptide(L)'
;IKSIKIDVDKCNGCRACEVICSAFHSSPKYSSNNPARSRIRVIRYPIADIYVPVYAGEYAVAECAGRDKYVIDGKEYDECAFCRASCPSRDLFKEPDSSLPLKCDMCESDPSQEKPLCVQWCLSEALIFEEREEEIAEEEKPEELEIGLEALANKYGLNKLMDIVTQMSVAKKD
;
A
#
# COMPACT_ATOMS: atom_id res chain seq x y z
N ILE A 1 -11.17 -4.78 6.02
CA ILE A 1 -10.33 -4.25 4.91
C ILE A 1 -11.23 -3.90 3.75
N LYS A 2 -11.04 -2.69 3.19
CA LYS A 2 -11.73 -2.21 2.00
C LYS A 2 -10.85 -2.45 0.78
N SER A 3 -11.40 -3.02 -0.27
CA SER A 3 -10.67 -3.30 -1.51
C SER A 3 -11.52 -3.10 -2.76
N ILE A 4 -10.87 -2.88 -3.89
CA ILE A 4 -11.51 -2.82 -5.21
C ILE A 4 -11.09 -4.06 -5.99
N LYS A 5 -12.01 -4.99 -6.19
CA LYS A 5 -11.82 -6.14 -7.07
C LYS A 5 -12.01 -5.70 -8.52
N ILE A 6 -11.14 -6.18 -9.39
CA ILE A 6 -11.13 -5.82 -10.80
C ILE A 6 -11.49 -7.04 -11.63
N ASP A 7 -12.54 -6.91 -12.43
CA ASP A 7 -12.94 -7.87 -13.45
C ASP A 7 -12.45 -7.35 -14.81
N VAL A 8 -11.32 -7.88 -15.25
CA VAL A 8 -10.65 -7.42 -16.47
C VAL A 8 -11.47 -7.72 -17.73
N ASP A 9 -12.25 -8.80 -17.70
CA ASP A 9 -13.04 -9.23 -18.88
C ASP A 9 -14.21 -8.27 -19.16
N LYS A 10 -14.66 -7.55 -18.14
CA LYS A 10 -15.71 -6.53 -18.28
C LYS A 10 -15.19 -5.15 -18.64
N CYS A 11 -13.90 -4.89 -18.49
CA CYS A 11 -13.34 -3.56 -18.72
C CYS A 11 -13.28 -3.25 -20.23
N ASN A 12 -14.02 -2.23 -20.65
CA ASN A 12 -14.05 -1.77 -22.04
C ASN A 12 -13.10 -0.59 -22.32
N GLY A 13 -12.31 -0.17 -21.33
CA GLY A 13 -11.33 0.91 -21.48
C GLY A 13 -11.92 2.32 -21.58
N CYS A 14 -13.14 2.56 -21.11
CA CYS A 14 -13.81 3.87 -21.20
C CYS A 14 -13.14 4.98 -20.37
N ARG A 15 -12.30 4.63 -19.38
CA ARG A 15 -11.55 5.54 -18.50
C ARG A 15 -12.41 6.48 -17.66
N ALA A 16 -13.71 6.24 -17.50
CA ALA A 16 -14.56 7.03 -16.62
C ALA A 16 -14.04 7.04 -15.19
N CYS A 17 -13.47 5.93 -14.73
CA CYS A 17 -12.83 5.80 -13.42
C CYS A 17 -11.64 6.76 -13.23
N GLU A 18 -10.81 6.95 -14.25
CA GLU A 18 -9.68 7.90 -14.21
C GLU A 18 -10.17 9.34 -14.12
N VAL A 19 -11.18 9.68 -14.93
CA VAL A 19 -11.74 11.02 -15.00
C VAL A 19 -12.35 11.44 -13.67
N ILE A 20 -13.22 10.62 -13.10
CA ILE A 20 -13.89 10.96 -11.85
C ILE A 20 -12.91 11.00 -10.67
N CYS A 21 -11.94 10.08 -10.63
CA CYS A 21 -10.91 10.05 -9.60
C CYS A 21 -10.06 11.33 -9.65
N SER A 22 -9.60 11.74 -10.84
CA SER A 22 -8.81 12.96 -10.99
C SER A 22 -9.59 14.23 -10.65
N ALA A 23 -10.87 14.30 -10.99
CA ALA A 23 -11.73 15.41 -10.65
C ALA A 23 -11.98 15.50 -9.14
N PHE A 24 -12.23 14.39 -8.48
CA PHE A 24 -12.43 14.36 -7.02
C PHE A 24 -11.17 14.80 -6.26
N HIS A 25 -9.99 14.44 -6.75
CA HIS A 25 -8.71 14.80 -6.13
C HIS A 25 -8.10 16.09 -6.64
N SER A 26 -8.85 16.89 -7.41
CA SER A 26 -8.44 18.25 -7.75
C SER A 26 -8.62 19.21 -6.57
N SER A 27 -7.92 20.34 -6.61
CA SER A 27 -8.08 21.41 -5.61
C SER A 27 -8.41 22.73 -6.31
N PRO A 28 -9.62 23.28 -6.09
CA PRO A 28 -10.79 22.71 -5.38
C PRO A 28 -11.32 21.43 -6.04
N LYS A 29 -12.04 20.60 -5.28
CA LYS A 29 -12.62 19.36 -5.84
C LYS A 29 -13.51 19.64 -7.04
N TYR A 30 -13.44 18.78 -8.05
CA TYR A 30 -14.20 18.91 -9.32
C TYR A 30 -13.88 20.15 -10.15
N SER A 31 -12.87 20.94 -9.79
CA SER A 31 -12.48 22.15 -10.55
C SER A 31 -11.70 21.86 -11.81
N SER A 32 -11.04 20.74 -11.88
CA SER A 32 -10.20 20.33 -13.00
C SER A 32 -10.15 18.82 -13.17
N ASN A 33 -9.71 18.38 -14.34
CA ASN A 33 -9.46 16.99 -14.63
C ASN A 33 -7.99 16.85 -15.09
N ASN A 34 -7.12 16.48 -14.15
CA ASN A 34 -5.73 16.18 -14.46
C ASN A 34 -5.48 14.66 -14.26
N PRO A 35 -5.34 13.88 -15.35
CA PRO A 35 -5.13 12.46 -15.25
C PRO A 35 -3.91 12.05 -14.42
N ALA A 36 -2.92 12.92 -14.30
CA ALA A 36 -1.74 12.68 -13.46
C ALA A 36 -2.07 12.62 -11.96
N ARG A 37 -3.18 13.21 -11.53
CA ARG A 37 -3.67 13.17 -10.14
C ARG A 37 -4.62 12.01 -9.87
N SER A 38 -5.00 11.26 -10.91
CA SER A 38 -5.82 10.06 -10.76
C SER A 38 -5.06 8.97 -10.01
N ARG A 39 -5.74 8.31 -9.07
CA ARG A 39 -5.23 7.18 -8.29
C ARG A 39 -5.68 5.83 -8.87
N ILE A 40 -6.24 5.85 -10.09
CA ILE A 40 -6.56 4.68 -10.88
C ILE A 40 -6.21 4.96 -12.34
N ARG A 41 -5.65 3.96 -13.04
CA ARG A 41 -5.32 4.06 -14.47
C ARG A 41 -5.74 2.79 -15.20
N VAL A 42 -6.18 2.94 -16.44
CA VAL A 42 -6.52 1.84 -17.32
C VAL A 42 -5.37 1.64 -18.31
N ILE A 43 -4.65 0.56 -18.15
CA ILE A 43 -3.53 0.17 -19.03
C ILE A 43 -4.10 -0.65 -20.17
N ARG A 44 -3.77 -0.27 -21.40
CA ARG A 44 -4.14 -1.03 -22.59
C ARG A 44 -2.98 -1.94 -23.02
N TYR A 45 -3.29 -3.21 -23.22
CA TYR A 45 -2.40 -4.17 -23.87
C TYR A 45 -2.83 -4.33 -25.34
N PRO A 46 -2.19 -3.63 -26.29
CA PRO A 46 -2.70 -3.49 -27.65
C PRO A 46 -2.71 -4.81 -28.44
N ILE A 47 -1.82 -5.75 -28.14
CA ILE A 47 -1.74 -7.04 -28.83
C ILE A 47 -2.90 -7.95 -28.43
N ALA A 48 -3.30 -7.93 -27.16
CA ALA A 48 -4.39 -8.75 -26.64
C ALA A 48 -5.74 -8.02 -26.66
N ASP A 49 -5.74 -6.71 -26.96
CA ASP A 49 -6.88 -5.78 -26.85
C ASP A 49 -7.60 -5.83 -25.49
N ILE A 50 -6.79 -5.95 -24.43
CA ILE A 50 -7.24 -6.04 -23.05
C ILE A 50 -7.00 -4.69 -22.35
N TYR A 51 -7.96 -4.29 -21.53
CA TYR A 51 -7.87 -3.09 -20.68
C TYR A 51 -7.82 -3.50 -19.22
N VAL A 52 -6.73 -3.14 -18.55
CA VAL A 52 -6.50 -3.50 -17.16
C VAL A 52 -6.52 -2.25 -16.29
N PRO A 53 -7.58 -2.03 -15.51
CA PRO A 53 -7.55 -1.01 -14.47
C PRO A 53 -6.52 -1.37 -13.41
N VAL A 54 -5.71 -0.41 -13.00
CA VAL A 54 -4.77 -0.52 -11.87
C VAL A 54 -5.01 0.68 -10.97
N TYR A 55 -5.15 0.48 -9.68
CA TYR A 55 -5.27 1.57 -8.72
C TYR A 55 -4.03 1.65 -7.83
N ALA A 56 -3.80 2.85 -7.29
CA ALA A 56 -2.69 3.11 -6.38
C ALA A 56 -2.82 2.25 -5.11
N GLY A 57 -1.70 1.90 -4.50
CA GLY A 57 -1.71 1.17 -3.24
C GLY A 57 -2.53 1.92 -2.18
N GLU A 58 -3.21 1.16 -1.34
CA GLU A 58 -4.02 1.67 -0.25
C GLU A 58 -3.17 2.45 0.75
N TYR A 59 -3.77 3.46 1.37
CA TYR A 59 -3.11 4.21 2.43
C TYR A 59 -3.26 3.44 3.74
N ALA A 60 -2.19 2.78 4.16
CA ALA A 60 -2.09 2.18 5.49
C ALA A 60 -1.09 3.00 6.31
N VAL A 61 -1.58 3.70 7.32
CA VAL A 61 -0.75 4.60 8.15
C VAL A 61 0.38 3.85 8.86
N ALA A 62 0.16 2.57 9.21
CA ALA A 62 1.17 1.74 9.88
C ALA A 62 2.22 1.14 8.95
N GLU A 63 1.90 0.99 7.65
CA GLU A 63 2.75 0.25 6.70
C GLU A 63 3.41 1.15 5.66
N CYS A 64 2.89 2.33 5.43
CA CYS A 64 3.37 3.23 4.39
C CYS A 64 3.37 4.69 4.85
N ALA A 65 4.43 5.10 5.52
CA ALA A 65 4.74 6.50 5.78
C ALA A 65 5.24 7.24 4.52
N GLY A 66 5.56 6.54 3.45
CA GLY A 66 6.32 6.86 2.24
C GLY A 66 6.00 8.15 1.48
N ARG A 67 5.85 9.26 2.21
CA ARG A 67 5.69 10.59 1.62
C ARG A 67 6.79 11.56 2.05
N ASP A 68 7.81 11.04 2.73
CA ASP A 68 8.94 11.84 3.16
C ASP A 68 10.06 11.83 2.13
N LYS A 69 10.85 12.89 2.14
CA LYS A 69 12.03 13.04 1.30
C LYS A 69 13.27 13.13 2.17
N TYR A 70 14.29 12.43 1.74
CA TYR A 70 15.59 12.40 2.42
C TYR A 70 16.66 13.04 1.55
N VAL A 71 17.53 13.84 2.14
CA VAL A 71 18.69 14.40 1.47
C VAL A 71 19.94 13.67 1.95
N ILE A 72 20.58 12.93 1.04
CA ILE A 72 21.82 12.18 1.31
C ILE A 72 22.87 12.71 0.34
N ASP A 73 23.99 13.20 0.87
CA ASP A 73 25.09 13.78 0.08
C ASP A 73 24.63 14.84 -0.94
N GLY A 74 23.66 15.69 -0.54
CA GLY A 74 23.13 16.75 -1.37
C GLY A 74 22.17 16.29 -2.48
N LYS A 75 21.84 15.00 -2.55
CA LYS A 75 20.86 14.44 -3.48
C LYS A 75 19.58 14.06 -2.76
N GLU A 76 18.45 14.47 -3.33
CA GLU A 76 17.13 14.17 -2.80
C GLU A 76 16.64 12.79 -3.23
N TYR A 77 16.09 12.04 -2.28
CA TYR A 77 15.51 10.72 -2.47
C TYR A 77 14.11 10.67 -1.84
N ASP A 78 13.16 10.07 -2.56
CA ASP A 78 11.86 9.71 -2.00
C ASP A 78 12.03 8.52 -1.05
N GLU A 79 11.30 8.48 0.06
CA GLU A 79 11.28 7.33 0.97
C GLU A 79 10.95 6.02 0.25
N CYS A 80 10.11 6.08 -0.79
CA CYS A 80 9.80 4.94 -1.65
C CYS A 80 11.02 4.31 -2.34
N ALA A 81 12.12 5.05 -2.51
CA ALA A 81 13.35 4.50 -3.08
C ALA A 81 13.97 3.41 -2.20
N PHE A 82 13.73 3.47 -0.89
CA PHE A 82 14.24 2.51 0.09
C PHE A 82 13.24 1.39 0.42
N CYS A 83 11.98 1.52 -0.02
CA CYS A 83 10.93 0.56 0.26
C CYS A 83 11.09 -0.71 -0.61
N ARG A 84 11.01 -1.89 0.02
CA ARG A 84 11.12 -3.20 -0.65
C ARG A 84 9.76 -3.75 -1.11
N ALA A 85 8.66 -3.15 -0.68
CA ALA A 85 7.33 -3.61 -1.05
C ALA A 85 7.05 -3.42 -2.55
N SER A 86 6.33 -4.35 -3.16
CA SER A 86 5.76 -4.17 -4.49
C SER A 86 4.53 -3.28 -4.39
N CYS A 87 4.64 -2.05 -4.91
CA CYS A 87 3.57 -1.07 -4.78
C CYS A 87 3.35 -0.33 -6.11
N PRO A 88 2.13 -0.35 -6.67
CA PRO A 88 1.80 0.37 -7.91
C PRO A 88 2.05 1.88 -7.82
N SER A 89 1.96 2.47 -6.62
CA SER A 89 2.16 3.90 -6.42
C SER A 89 3.59 4.35 -6.68
N ARG A 90 4.58 3.47 -6.58
CA ARG A 90 5.99 3.82 -6.78
C ARG A 90 6.27 4.32 -8.19
N ASP A 91 5.75 3.63 -9.18
CA ASP A 91 6.12 3.86 -10.58
C ASP A 91 4.99 4.50 -11.39
N LEU A 92 3.74 4.12 -11.13
CA LEU A 92 2.58 4.50 -11.94
C LEU A 92 1.85 5.75 -11.41
N PHE A 93 1.89 5.99 -10.11
CA PHE A 93 1.08 7.01 -9.46
C PHE A 93 1.94 7.97 -8.66
N LYS A 94 2.53 8.95 -9.34
CA LYS A 94 3.28 10.04 -8.73
C LYS A 94 2.52 11.35 -8.85
N GLU A 95 2.52 12.11 -7.76
CA GLU A 95 1.95 13.46 -7.77
C GLU A 95 2.78 14.36 -8.68
N PRO A 96 2.13 15.15 -9.58
CA PRO A 96 2.83 15.94 -10.58
C PRO A 96 3.79 16.97 -9.99
N ASP A 97 3.41 17.56 -8.85
CA ASP A 97 4.11 18.71 -8.28
C ASP A 97 5.26 18.30 -7.36
N SER A 98 5.05 17.25 -6.55
CA SER A 98 6.00 16.79 -5.52
C SER A 98 6.77 15.53 -5.92
N SER A 99 6.34 14.83 -6.98
CA SER A 99 6.83 13.50 -7.36
C SER A 99 6.68 12.43 -6.29
N LEU A 100 5.91 12.70 -5.23
CA LEU A 100 5.62 11.73 -4.17
C LEU A 100 4.56 10.73 -4.63
N PRO A 101 4.56 9.51 -4.07
CA PRO A 101 3.60 8.48 -4.43
C PRO A 101 2.18 8.88 -4.01
N LEU A 102 1.25 8.79 -4.93
CA LEU A 102 -0.18 8.90 -4.63
C LEU A 102 -0.67 7.59 -4.03
N LYS A 103 -1.56 7.69 -3.05
CA LYS A 103 -2.22 6.56 -2.41
C LYS A 103 -3.72 6.64 -2.62
N CYS A 104 -4.37 5.49 -2.75
CA CYS A 104 -5.81 5.40 -2.81
C CYS A 104 -6.39 5.46 -1.39
N ASP A 105 -7.24 6.46 -1.14
CA ASP A 105 -7.96 6.65 0.12
C ASP A 105 -9.41 6.13 0.05
N MET A 106 -9.74 5.33 -0.96
CA MET A 106 -11.09 4.81 -1.23
C MET A 106 -12.18 5.90 -1.24
N CYS A 107 -11.79 7.15 -1.54
CA CYS A 107 -12.64 8.35 -1.48
C CYS A 107 -13.23 8.63 -0.08
N GLU A 108 -12.52 8.29 0.97
CA GLU A 108 -12.89 8.58 2.36
C GLU A 108 -12.55 10.01 2.78
N SER A 109 -11.76 10.73 2.01
CA SER A 109 -11.49 12.15 2.24
C SER A 109 -12.74 13.01 2.01
N ASP A 110 -12.80 14.15 2.71
CA ASP A 110 -13.96 15.07 2.71
C ASP A 110 -14.34 15.58 1.30
N PRO A 111 -15.61 15.44 0.85
CA PRO A 111 -16.68 14.66 1.49
C PRO A 111 -16.51 13.15 1.32
N SER A 112 -16.61 12.41 2.43
CA SER A 112 -16.51 10.95 2.41
C SER A 112 -17.59 10.31 1.56
N GLN A 113 -17.21 9.29 0.79
CA GLN A 113 -18.12 8.53 -0.06
C GLN A 113 -18.34 7.13 0.52
N GLU A 114 -19.58 6.62 0.47
CA GLU A 114 -19.89 5.25 0.90
C GLU A 114 -19.15 4.20 0.07
N LYS A 115 -18.96 4.48 -1.22
CA LYS A 115 -18.20 3.64 -2.15
C LYS A 115 -17.26 4.51 -2.96
N PRO A 116 -16.09 4.00 -3.36
CA PRO A 116 -15.17 4.72 -4.23
C PRO A 116 -15.86 5.21 -5.51
N LEU A 117 -15.65 6.47 -5.87
CA LEU A 117 -16.30 7.06 -7.04
C LEU A 117 -15.95 6.33 -8.35
N CYS A 118 -14.74 5.79 -8.46
CA CYS A 118 -14.34 4.99 -9.63
C CYS A 118 -15.21 3.74 -9.80
N VAL A 119 -15.67 3.14 -8.69
CA VAL A 119 -16.61 2.01 -8.71
C VAL A 119 -18.01 2.49 -9.10
N GLN A 120 -18.49 3.58 -8.49
CA GLN A 120 -19.82 4.12 -8.78
C GLN A 120 -19.98 4.53 -10.26
N TRP A 121 -18.90 5.02 -10.87
CA TRP A 121 -18.87 5.49 -12.26
C TRP A 121 -18.42 4.45 -13.27
N CYS A 122 -18.20 3.20 -12.84
CA CYS A 122 -17.82 2.12 -13.73
C CYS A 122 -19.01 1.62 -14.54
N LEU A 123 -19.17 2.08 -15.78
CA LEU A 123 -20.29 1.74 -16.64
C LEU A 123 -20.35 0.26 -17.04
N SER A 124 -19.22 -0.42 -17.02
CA SER A 124 -19.11 -1.84 -17.37
C SER A 124 -19.13 -2.76 -16.15
N GLU A 125 -19.26 -2.21 -14.95
CA GLU A 125 -19.23 -2.96 -13.69
C GLU A 125 -17.95 -3.82 -13.53
N ALA A 126 -16.86 -3.36 -14.12
CA ALA A 126 -15.56 -4.01 -14.03
C ALA A 126 -14.87 -3.77 -12.68
N LEU A 127 -15.29 -2.76 -11.93
CA LEU A 127 -14.78 -2.42 -10.60
C LEU A 127 -15.84 -2.75 -9.55
N ILE A 128 -15.49 -3.61 -8.61
CA ILE A 128 -16.40 -4.09 -7.56
C ILE A 128 -15.78 -3.70 -6.22
N PHE A 129 -16.54 -3.00 -5.39
CA PHE A 129 -16.12 -2.67 -4.03
C PHE A 129 -16.43 -3.83 -3.11
N GLU A 130 -15.42 -4.31 -2.40
CA GLU A 130 -15.54 -5.36 -1.39
C GLU A 130 -15.08 -4.81 -0.04
N GLU A 131 -15.92 -4.94 0.96
CA GLU A 131 -15.59 -4.67 2.35
C GLU A 131 -15.57 -6.01 3.08
N ARG A 132 -14.41 -6.40 3.60
CA ARG A 132 -14.22 -7.62 4.37
C ARG A 132 -13.90 -7.23 5.80
N GLU A 133 -14.68 -7.71 6.73
CA GLU A 133 -14.28 -7.77 8.12
C GLU A 133 -13.26 -8.91 8.23
N GLU A 134 -11.99 -8.61 8.31
CA GLU A 134 -11.02 -9.58 8.79
C GLU A 134 -11.19 -9.60 10.31
N GLU A 135 -11.68 -10.73 10.82
CA GLU A 135 -11.37 -11.10 12.19
C GLU A 135 -9.83 -11.16 12.23
N ILE A 136 -9.22 -10.14 12.81
CA ILE A 136 -7.83 -10.21 13.19
C ILE A 136 -7.80 -11.34 14.22
N ALA A 137 -7.51 -12.56 13.77
CA ALA A 137 -6.93 -13.53 14.66
C ALA A 137 -5.72 -12.80 15.23
N GLU A 138 -5.78 -12.44 16.50
CA GLU A 138 -4.60 -12.06 17.26
C GLU A 138 -3.68 -13.28 17.15
N GLU A 139 -2.89 -13.35 16.07
CA GLU A 139 -1.64 -14.07 16.12
C GLU A 139 -0.91 -13.41 17.27
N GLU A 140 -0.86 -14.11 18.39
CA GLU A 140 0.00 -13.78 19.51
C GLU A 140 1.35 -13.52 18.87
N LYS A 141 1.69 -12.22 18.72
CA LYS A 141 3.02 -11.83 18.24
C LYS A 141 3.96 -12.46 19.26
N PRO A 142 4.77 -13.44 18.88
CA PRO A 142 5.73 -14.01 19.83
C PRO A 142 6.50 -12.83 20.38
N GLU A 143 6.56 -12.72 21.69
CA GLU A 143 7.23 -11.60 22.34
C GLU A 143 8.62 -11.45 21.70
N GLU A 144 9.09 -10.23 21.48
CA GLU A 144 10.39 -9.97 20.83
C GLU A 144 11.52 -10.81 21.43
N LEU A 145 11.36 -11.18 22.69
CA LEU A 145 12.24 -12.08 23.44
C LEU A 145 12.22 -13.51 22.87
N GLU A 146 11.06 -14.06 22.49
CA GLU A 146 10.94 -15.39 21.90
C GLU A 146 11.58 -15.46 20.53
N ILE A 147 11.35 -14.45 19.68
CA ILE A 147 11.98 -14.35 18.35
C ILE A 147 13.50 -14.27 18.52
N GLY A 148 13.98 -13.49 19.48
CA GLY A 148 15.40 -13.35 19.78
C GLY A 148 16.03 -14.66 20.26
N LEU A 149 15.36 -15.39 21.16
CA LEU A 149 15.82 -16.67 21.68
C LEU A 149 15.83 -17.77 20.61
N GLU A 150 14.81 -17.81 19.77
CA GLU A 150 14.74 -18.79 18.67
C GLU A 150 15.85 -18.55 17.63
N ALA A 151 16.11 -17.29 17.27
CA ALA A 151 17.21 -16.92 16.38
C ALA A 151 18.59 -17.30 16.97
N LEU A 152 18.78 -17.10 18.27
CA LEU A 152 20.00 -17.49 18.99
C LEU A 152 20.14 -19.02 19.09
N ALA A 153 19.04 -19.72 19.35
CA ALA A 153 19.02 -21.20 19.40
C ALA A 153 19.40 -21.79 18.05
N ASN A 154 18.86 -21.25 16.96
CA ASN A 154 19.18 -21.68 15.60
C ASN A 154 20.63 -21.39 15.20
N LYS A 155 21.20 -20.29 15.69
CA LYS A 155 22.58 -19.88 15.35
C LYS A 155 23.65 -20.60 16.17
N TYR A 156 23.41 -20.83 17.44
CA TYR A 156 24.43 -21.32 18.38
C TYR A 156 24.15 -22.72 18.95
N GLY A 157 22.95 -23.23 18.74
CA GLY A 157 22.46 -24.47 19.33
C GLY A 157 21.89 -24.28 20.73
N LEU A 158 20.82 -24.99 21.02
CA LEU A 158 20.07 -24.88 22.29
C LEU A 158 20.94 -25.22 23.53
N ASN A 159 21.81 -26.26 23.43
CA ASN A 159 22.68 -26.67 24.52
C ASN A 159 23.66 -25.55 24.94
N LYS A 160 24.23 -24.85 23.99
CA LYS A 160 25.17 -23.76 24.26
C LYS A 160 24.48 -22.54 24.91
N LEU A 161 23.23 -22.26 24.53
CA LEU A 161 22.40 -21.25 25.18
C LEU A 161 22.09 -21.62 26.64
N MET A 162 21.74 -22.87 26.89
CA MET A 162 21.49 -23.38 28.24
C MET A 162 22.71 -23.22 29.14
N ASP A 163 23.89 -23.54 28.63
CA ASP A 163 25.17 -23.37 29.35
C ASP A 163 25.44 -21.90 29.71
N ILE A 164 25.21 -20.98 28.76
CA ILE A 164 25.40 -19.55 29.00
C ILE A 164 24.43 -19.02 30.04
N VAL A 165 23.15 -19.37 29.95
CA VAL A 165 22.12 -18.96 30.93
C VAL A 165 22.46 -19.51 32.33
N THR A 166 22.94 -20.75 32.41
CA THR A 166 23.34 -21.36 33.67
C THR A 166 24.54 -20.64 34.28
N GLN A 167 25.54 -20.28 33.47
CA GLN A 167 26.71 -19.51 33.94
C GLN A 167 26.32 -18.10 34.43
N MET A 168 25.41 -17.43 33.71
CA MET A 168 24.92 -16.11 34.11
C MET A 168 24.10 -16.15 35.40
N SER A 169 23.37 -17.24 35.66
CA SER A 169 22.60 -17.40 36.88
C SER A 169 23.48 -17.68 38.12
N VAL A 170 24.64 -18.33 37.93
CA VAL A 170 25.62 -18.57 38.99
C VAL A 170 26.41 -17.28 39.32
N ALA A 171 26.79 -16.50 38.32
CA ALA A 171 27.53 -15.26 38.49
C ALA A 171 26.74 -14.14 39.19
N LYS A 172 25.43 -14.28 39.35
CA LYS A 172 24.56 -13.31 40.03
C LYS A 172 24.36 -13.59 41.54
N LYS A 173 25.00 -14.64 42.05
CA LYS A 173 24.88 -15.06 43.48
C LYS A 173 26.10 -14.69 44.33
N ASP A 174 27.13 -14.11 43.77
CA ASP A 174 28.27 -13.50 44.43
C ASP A 174 28.15 -11.96 44.38
#